data_5854a0e3158fbc9ca95a071b319ce461
#
_entry.id   5854a0e3158fbc9ca95a071b319ce461
#
_cell.length_a   1.000
_cell.length_b   1.000
_cell.length_c   1.000
_cell.angle_alpha   90.00
_cell.angle_beta   90.00
_cell.angle_gamma   90.00
#
_symmetry.space_group_name_H-M   'P 1'
#
loop_
_entity.id
_entity.type
_entity.pdbx_description
1 polymer ?
#
loop_
_entity_poly.entity_id
_entity_poly.type
_entity_poly.pdbx_seq_one_letter_code
_entity_poly.pdbx_strand_id
1 'polypeptide(L)' 'MKMNKFYDLLRGHANISLTNKDGSKVFYEGSLNALPDAFDDWTVIDFDAKSDLAGEVTYRFQVKR' A
#
# COMPACT_ATOMS: atom_id res chain seq x y z
N MET A 1 12.66 -0.81 -1.18
CA MET A 1 11.98 -1.00 -2.50
C MET A 1 11.03 0.15 -2.74
N LYS A 2 10.98 0.67 -3.94
CA LYS A 2 10.08 1.77 -4.28
C LYS A 2 8.65 1.26 -4.45
N MET A 3 7.67 2.11 -4.15
CA MET A 3 6.26 1.74 -4.22
C MET A 3 5.85 1.23 -5.60
N ASN A 4 6.40 1.81 -6.68
CA ASN A 4 6.03 1.43 -8.04
C ASN A 4 6.40 -0.02 -8.39
N LYS A 5 7.30 -0.65 -7.65
CA LYS A 5 7.67 -2.05 -7.89
C LYS A 5 6.52 -3.01 -7.53
N PHE A 6 5.62 -2.59 -6.66
CA PHE A 6 4.50 -3.43 -6.26
C PHE A 6 3.38 -3.43 -7.28
N TYR A 7 3.36 -2.50 -8.24
CA TYR A 7 2.33 -2.48 -9.28
C TYR A 7 2.35 -3.75 -10.13
N ASP A 8 3.52 -4.33 -10.33
CA ASP A 8 3.66 -5.57 -11.09
C ASP A 8 3.36 -6.82 -10.26
N LEU A 9 3.41 -6.70 -8.94
CA LEU A 9 3.21 -7.82 -8.03
C LEU A 9 1.77 -7.95 -7.57
N LEU A 10 1.02 -6.85 -7.56
CA LEU A 10 -0.34 -6.80 -7.08
C LEU A 10 -1.28 -6.49 -8.25
N ARG A 11 -2.52 -6.97 -8.11
CA ARG A 11 -3.55 -6.61 -9.09
C ARG A 11 -3.99 -5.18 -8.87
N GLY A 12 -4.31 -4.48 -9.97
CA GLY A 12 -4.67 -3.06 -9.89
C GLY A 12 -5.88 -2.76 -9.02
N HIS A 13 -6.80 -3.72 -8.82
CA HIS A 13 -7.97 -3.55 -7.97
C HIS A 13 -7.73 -3.97 -6.52
N ALA A 14 -6.50 -4.37 -6.17
CA ALA A 14 -6.18 -4.75 -4.79
C ALA A 14 -6.39 -3.57 -3.85
N ASN A 15 -6.91 -3.86 -2.65
CA ASN A 15 -7.02 -2.84 -1.60
C ASN A 15 -5.67 -2.66 -0.93
N ILE A 16 -5.24 -1.41 -0.81
CA ILE A 16 -3.98 -1.07 -0.17
C ILE A 16 -4.17 0.01 0.88
N SER A 17 -3.24 0.08 1.81
CA SER A 17 -3.15 1.13 2.80
C SER A 17 -1.69 1.55 2.94
N LEU A 18 -1.43 2.85 2.84
CA LEU A 18 -0.09 3.44 2.96
C LEU A 18 -0.03 4.25 4.23
N THR A 19 0.90 3.90 5.12
CA THR A 19 1.05 4.60 6.39
C THR A 19 2.51 5.01 6.60
N ASN A 20 2.73 5.87 7.60
CA ASN A 20 4.09 6.18 8.02
C ASN A 20 4.67 5.00 8.82
N LYS A 21 5.92 5.15 9.27
CA LYS A 21 6.70 4.07 9.89
C LYS A 21 6.01 3.44 11.09
N ASP A 22 5.34 4.24 11.92
CA ASP A 22 4.70 3.73 13.13
C ASP A 22 3.20 3.47 12.98
N GLY A 23 2.65 3.71 11.78
CA GLY A 23 1.25 3.48 11.50
C GLY A 23 0.31 4.55 12.04
N SER A 24 0.84 5.63 12.60
CA SER A 24 0.01 6.69 13.22
C SER A 24 -0.67 7.58 12.19
N LYS A 25 -0.18 7.61 10.96
CA LYS A 25 -0.73 8.45 9.89
C LYS A 25 -0.97 7.62 8.64
N VAL A 26 -2.17 7.70 8.11
CA VAL A 26 -2.53 7.05 6.85
C VAL A 26 -2.40 8.08 5.73
N PHE A 27 -1.55 7.78 4.75
CA PHE A 27 -1.36 8.66 3.58
C PHE A 27 -2.37 8.36 2.49
N TYR A 28 -2.75 7.11 2.35
CA TYR A 28 -3.68 6.67 1.31
C TYR A 28 -4.32 5.35 1.72
N GLU A 29 -5.60 5.20 1.39
CA GLU A 29 -6.32 3.95 1.60
C GLU A 29 -7.34 3.80 0.48
N GLY A 30 -7.31 2.65 -0.20
CA GLY A 30 -8.19 2.40 -1.33
C GLY A 30 -7.59 1.42 -2.31
N SER A 31 -8.06 1.44 -3.56
CA SER A 31 -7.53 0.52 -4.57
C SER A 31 -6.19 1.00 -5.11
N LEU A 32 -5.36 0.05 -5.52
CA LEU A 32 -4.06 0.35 -6.13
C LEU A 32 -4.21 1.18 -7.40
N ASN A 33 -5.27 0.95 -8.18
CA ASN A 33 -5.53 1.68 -9.42
C ASN A 33 -5.66 3.19 -9.20
N ALA A 34 -6.19 3.58 -8.05
CA ALA A 34 -6.46 4.98 -7.76
C ALA A 34 -5.32 5.66 -7.00
N LEU A 35 -4.23 4.95 -6.74
CA LEU A 35 -3.10 5.50 -6.01
C LEU A 35 -2.48 6.66 -6.82
N PRO A 36 -2.33 7.84 -6.21
CA PRO A 36 -1.68 8.97 -6.90
C PRO A 36 -0.24 8.64 -7.29
N ASP A 37 0.18 9.08 -8.47
CA ASP A 37 1.53 8.84 -8.98
C ASP A 37 2.61 9.44 -8.08
N ALA A 38 2.26 10.42 -7.26
CA ALA A 38 3.22 11.04 -6.34
C ALA A 38 3.85 10.03 -5.38
N PHE A 39 3.20 8.88 -5.15
CA PHE A 39 3.74 7.85 -4.26
C PHE A 39 4.69 6.87 -4.94
N ASP A 40 4.84 6.93 -6.27
CA ASP A 40 5.65 5.96 -7.02
C ASP A 40 7.09 5.86 -6.53
N ASP A 41 7.68 6.98 -6.13
CA ASP A 41 9.07 7.06 -5.69
C ASP A 41 9.26 6.88 -4.20
N TRP A 42 8.18 6.73 -3.45
CA TRP A 42 8.27 6.52 -2.01
C TRP A 42 8.86 5.14 -1.72
N THR A 43 9.68 5.07 -0.68
CA THR A 43 10.32 3.82 -0.27
C THR A 43 9.40 3.02 0.63
N VAL A 44 9.19 1.75 0.31
CA VAL A 44 8.48 0.82 1.19
C VAL A 44 9.44 0.32 2.26
N ILE A 45 9.11 0.58 3.52
CA ILE A 45 9.91 0.16 4.67
C ILE A 45 9.48 -1.23 5.11
N ASP A 46 8.18 -1.49 5.13
CA ASP A 46 7.61 -2.73 5.59
C ASP A 46 6.31 -2.99 4.85
N PHE A 47 5.93 -4.26 4.79
CA PHE A 47 4.78 -4.69 4.02
C PHE A 47 4.15 -5.90 4.69
N ASP A 48 2.83 -5.92 4.81
CA ASP A 48 2.11 -7.12 5.19
C ASP A 48 0.74 -7.16 4.51
N ALA A 49 0.04 -8.26 4.69
CA ALA A 49 -1.30 -8.43 4.17
C ALA A 49 -2.21 -8.88 5.31
N LYS A 50 -3.41 -8.30 5.34
CA LYS A 50 -4.40 -8.64 6.36
C LYS A 50 -5.72 -8.97 5.66
N SER A 51 -6.32 -10.10 6.02
CA SER A 51 -7.65 -10.47 5.53
C SER A 51 -8.71 -10.22 6.60
N ASP A 52 -9.90 -9.84 6.16
CA ASP A 52 -11.03 -9.66 7.05
C ASP A 52 -11.90 -10.92 7.10
N LEU A 53 -13.01 -10.85 7.83
CA LEU A 53 -13.91 -12.00 8.00
C LEU A 53 -14.62 -12.39 6.70
N ALA A 54 -14.71 -11.47 5.75
CA ALA A 54 -15.30 -11.74 4.44
C ALA A 54 -14.30 -12.33 3.45
N GLY A 55 -13.03 -12.49 3.87
CA GLY A 55 -11.99 -13.04 3.01
C GLY A 55 -11.31 -12.00 2.13
N GLU A 56 -11.66 -10.74 2.25
CA GLU A 56 -10.99 -9.68 1.50
C GLU A 56 -9.63 -9.37 2.12
N VAL A 57 -8.65 -9.11 1.26
CA VAL A 57 -7.28 -8.86 1.69
C VAL A 57 -6.94 -7.39 1.45
N THR A 58 -6.37 -6.76 2.47
CA THR A 58 -5.80 -5.43 2.36
C THR A 58 -4.29 -5.54 2.54
N TYR A 59 -3.54 -5.01 1.58
CA TYR A 59 -2.09 -4.97 1.65
C TYR A 59 -1.67 -3.67 2.31
N ARG A 60 -0.91 -3.78 3.40
CA ARG A 60 -0.50 -2.62 4.18
C ARG A 60 0.98 -2.35 3.96
N PHE A 61 1.28 -1.11 3.61
CA PHE A 61 2.65 -0.66 3.34
C PHE A 61 3.01 0.44 4.31
N GLN A 62 4.15 0.31 4.98
CA GLN A 62 4.76 1.42 5.70
C GLN A 62 5.76 2.06 4.74
N VAL A 63 5.58 3.36 4.49
CA VAL A 63 6.35 4.05 3.46
C VAL A 63 6.97 5.33 3.99
N LYS A 64 8.01 5.79 3.30
CA LYS A 64 8.63 7.09 3.54
C LYS A 64 9.08 7.70 2.23
N ARG A 65 9.22 9.00 2.21
CA ARG A 65 9.81 9.72 1.09
C ARG A 65 11.27 9.36 0.91
#